data_c1c6a0e62ad05c332e27e0ecb02d9bf5
#
_entry.id   c1c6a0e62ad05c332e27e0ecb02d9bf5
#
_cell.length_a   1.000
_cell.length_b   1.000
_cell.length_c   1.000
_cell.angle_alpha   90.00
_cell.angle_beta   90.00
_cell.angle_gamma   90.00
#
_symmetry.space_group_name_H-M   'P 1'
#
loop_
_entity.id
_entity.type
_entity.pdbx_description
1 polymer ?
#
loop_
_entity_poly.entity_id
_entity_poly.type
_entity_poly.pdbx_seq_one_letter_code
_entity_poly.pdbx_strand_id
1 'polypeptide(L)'
;MSSPSAATSRTTPEGEVRGALGKRPSASSRLFLPLIAVCTAVTAANIYLAAPLLPLIAHDFGSTPSAVAWLASVAQFGYAAGLLFFAPLGDSVNRRRLVAVLALVAAAALVAGAASAGTGALAGAVLVASVATVVPQLLVPLVAERAPADRRARHVAAVIAGLFTGIVAARVLGGLVGQAYGWRVVFVGAAVLTAVLGLATAYILPAERRRREGSLFAGLAALPGVVRHSPDLWRACVRQAGMYGAWSALWTSLALLLAGGEGYGMTTAAAGLFGLFGLAASVVAPLAGGLVDRFGAAKVVRSAYLLAAASVPLFWLGGQAMAALCAAAVLVHAALVASHVANQTLALTTTSAPATANTAYVVSGFAGGALASALAGPAYGHWGWGGVCAVAGAWLVLGWAATAVRAR
;
A
#
# COMPACT_ATOMS: atom_id res chain seq x y z
N MET A 1 -74.32 -39.87 -19.35
CA MET A 1 -73.97 -39.06 -20.54
C MET A 1 -72.81 -38.13 -20.14
N SER A 2 -71.66 -38.44 -20.61
CA SER A 2 -70.36 -37.98 -20.25
C SER A 2 -69.96 -36.79 -21.09
N SER A 3 -69.49 -35.74 -20.49
CA SER A 3 -68.77 -34.64 -21.16
C SER A 3 -67.27 -34.64 -20.79
N PRO A 4 -66.38 -34.51 -21.77
CA PRO A 4 -64.93 -34.52 -21.47
C PRO A 4 -64.38 -33.13 -21.09
N SER A 5 -63.53 -33.17 -20.09
CA SER A 5 -62.74 -32.07 -19.59
C SER A 5 -61.64 -31.68 -20.59
N ALA A 6 -61.55 -30.39 -20.92
CA ALA A 6 -60.48 -29.83 -21.72
C ALA A 6 -59.26 -29.57 -20.84
N ALA A 7 -58.15 -30.23 -21.09
CA ALA A 7 -56.89 -30.00 -20.47
C ALA A 7 -56.19 -28.81 -21.15
N THR A 8 -56.11 -27.69 -20.47
CA THR A 8 -55.23 -26.54 -20.82
C THR A 8 -53.81 -26.85 -20.41
N SER A 9 -52.95 -27.12 -21.37
CA SER A 9 -51.50 -27.19 -21.20
C SER A 9 -50.93 -25.81 -20.86
N ARG A 10 -50.53 -25.62 -19.60
CA ARG A 10 -49.67 -24.49 -19.19
C ARG A 10 -48.27 -24.80 -19.65
N THR A 11 -47.80 -24.14 -20.68
CA THR A 11 -46.39 -24.03 -21.02
C THR A 11 -45.68 -23.16 -19.95
N THR A 12 -44.83 -23.80 -19.18
CA THR A 12 -43.94 -23.12 -18.22
C THR A 12 -42.85 -22.36 -18.98
N PRO A 13 -42.48 -21.13 -18.54
CA PRO A 13 -41.41 -20.33 -19.16
C PRO A 13 -40.04 -20.74 -18.64
N GLU A 14 -39.64 -22.00 -18.77
CA GLU A 14 -38.28 -22.46 -18.41
C GLU A 14 -37.28 -22.38 -19.57
N GLY A 15 -37.74 -21.99 -20.77
CA GLY A 15 -36.88 -21.89 -21.96
C GLY A 15 -36.03 -20.64 -22.09
N GLU A 16 -36.42 -19.52 -21.46
CA GLU A 16 -35.72 -18.23 -21.66
C GLU A 16 -34.58 -17.96 -20.71
N VAL A 17 -34.46 -18.68 -19.59
CA VAL A 17 -33.41 -18.43 -18.60
C VAL A 17 -32.07 -19.09 -18.97
N ARG A 18 -32.05 -20.05 -19.85
CA ARG A 18 -30.82 -20.75 -20.31
C ARG A 18 -30.04 -20.02 -21.41
N GLY A 19 -30.57 -18.98 -22.03
CA GLY A 19 -29.90 -18.20 -23.08
C GLY A 19 -28.88 -17.16 -22.57
N ALA A 20 -28.90 -16.82 -21.28
CA ALA A 20 -28.08 -15.72 -20.73
C ALA A 20 -26.73 -16.15 -20.14
N LEU A 21 -26.45 -17.44 -20.05
CA LEU A 21 -25.24 -17.97 -19.35
C LEU A 21 -24.10 -18.38 -20.28
N GLY A 22 -24.14 -18.01 -21.55
CA GLY A 22 -23.17 -18.52 -22.55
C GLY A 22 -22.33 -17.50 -23.30
N LYS A 23 -22.16 -16.24 -22.84
CA LYS A 23 -21.19 -15.35 -23.47
C LYS A 23 -19.79 -15.74 -23.02
N ARG A 24 -19.05 -16.45 -23.90
CA ARG A 24 -17.60 -16.69 -23.77
C ARG A 24 -16.91 -15.39 -23.44
N PRO A 25 -15.92 -15.39 -22.52
CA PRO A 25 -15.15 -14.18 -22.22
C PRO A 25 -14.51 -13.66 -23.51
N SER A 26 -14.80 -12.41 -23.85
CA SER A 26 -14.16 -11.72 -24.99
C SER A 26 -12.65 -11.63 -24.76
N ALA A 27 -11.85 -11.37 -25.81
CA ALA A 27 -10.40 -11.22 -25.70
C ALA A 27 -9.98 -10.17 -24.64
N SER A 28 -10.85 -9.20 -24.35
CA SER A 28 -10.70 -8.24 -23.23
C SER A 28 -10.66 -8.92 -21.85
N SER A 29 -11.23 -10.11 -21.67
CA SER A 29 -11.22 -10.82 -20.38
C SER A 29 -9.86 -11.45 -20.04
N ARG A 30 -9.03 -11.79 -21.04
CA ARG A 30 -7.69 -12.37 -20.81
C ARG A 30 -6.68 -11.31 -20.35
N LEU A 31 -6.82 -10.07 -20.81
CA LEU A 31 -5.97 -8.96 -20.44
C LEU A 31 -6.43 -8.23 -19.16
N PHE A 32 -7.65 -8.51 -18.68
CA PHE A 32 -8.26 -7.83 -17.55
C PHE A 32 -7.40 -7.95 -16.27
N LEU A 33 -7.10 -9.16 -15.86
CA LEU A 33 -6.32 -9.38 -14.63
C LEU A 33 -4.86 -8.91 -14.72
N PRO A 34 -4.09 -9.22 -15.80
CA PRO A 34 -2.75 -8.69 -15.96
C PRO A 34 -2.69 -7.16 -15.98
N LEU A 35 -3.59 -6.51 -16.70
CA LEU A 35 -3.61 -5.04 -16.78
C LEU A 35 -3.91 -4.41 -15.42
N ILE A 36 -4.88 -4.95 -14.66
CA ILE A 36 -5.17 -4.50 -13.30
C ILE A 36 -3.95 -4.70 -12.39
N ALA A 37 -3.29 -5.85 -12.45
CA ALA A 37 -2.10 -6.12 -11.63
C ALA A 37 -0.95 -5.15 -11.95
N VAL A 38 -0.69 -4.86 -13.25
CA VAL A 38 0.35 -3.91 -13.65
C VAL A 38 -0.03 -2.47 -13.31
N CYS A 39 -1.30 -2.07 -13.50
CA CYS A 39 -1.80 -0.76 -13.08
C CYS A 39 -1.65 -0.57 -11.56
N THR A 40 -1.99 -1.61 -10.78
CA THR A 40 -1.80 -1.62 -9.33
C THR A 40 -0.33 -1.49 -8.96
N ALA A 41 0.57 -2.19 -9.68
CA ALA A 41 2.01 -2.09 -9.46
C ALA A 41 2.52 -0.65 -9.66
N VAL A 42 2.19 -0.03 -10.80
CA VAL A 42 2.65 1.33 -11.14
C VAL A 42 2.07 2.37 -10.19
N THR A 43 0.77 2.29 -9.88
CA THR A 43 0.16 3.24 -8.95
C THR A 43 0.67 3.07 -7.52
N ALA A 44 0.91 1.84 -7.04
CA ALA A 44 1.53 1.62 -5.74
C ALA A 44 2.99 2.12 -5.70
N ALA A 45 3.73 2.03 -6.81
CA ALA A 45 5.09 2.51 -6.93
C ALA A 45 5.22 4.01 -6.64
N ASN A 46 4.22 4.82 -7.03
CA ASN A 46 4.24 6.27 -6.89
C ASN A 46 4.42 6.75 -5.44
N ILE A 47 3.92 6.01 -4.46
CA ILE A 47 4.05 6.36 -3.03
C ILE A 47 5.52 6.29 -2.57
N TYR A 48 6.28 5.39 -3.17
CA TYR A 48 7.66 5.09 -2.76
C TYR A 48 8.71 5.66 -3.71
N LEU A 49 8.28 6.42 -4.73
CA LEU A 49 9.13 6.90 -5.80
C LEU A 49 10.20 7.87 -5.32
N ALA A 50 9.87 8.78 -4.41
CA ALA A 50 10.78 9.81 -3.92
C ALA A 50 11.90 9.26 -3.02
N ALA A 51 11.62 8.21 -2.23
CA ALA A 51 12.54 7.72 -1.22
C ALA A 51 13.94 7.32 -1.74
N PRO A 52 14.09 6.51 -2.80
CA PRO A 52 15.40 6.17 -3.35
C PRO A 52 16.08 7.35 -4.04
N LEU A 53 15.35 8.39 -4.40
CA LEU A 53 15.83 9.55 -5.15
C LEU A 53 16.23 10.73 -4.26
N LEU A 54 16.04 10.64 -2.94
CA LEU A 54 16.33 11.72 -1.99
C LEU A 54 17.76 12.29 -2.15
N PRO A 55 18.83 11.49 -2.32
CA PRO A 55 20.16 12.05 -2.52
C PRO A 55 20.28 12.88 -3.81
N LEU A 56 19.66 12.44 -4.92
CA LEU A 56 19.68 13.17 -6.19
C LEU A 56 18.85 14.45 -6.11
N ILE A 57 17.68 14.40 -5.47
CA ILE A 57 16.81 15.56 -5.25
C ILE A 57 17.53 16.60 -4.38
N ALA A 58 18.18 16.17 -3.30
CA ALA A 58 18.93 17.05 -2.41
C ALA A 58 20.07 17.75 -3.14
N HIS A 59 20.86 17.00 -3.89
CA HIS A 59 21.97 17.56 -4.70
C HIS A 59 21.48 18.62 -5.68
N ASP A 60 20.39 18.33 -6.40
CA ASP A 60 19.82 19.20 -7.42
C ASP A 60 19.26 20.52 -6.84
N PHE A 61 18.73 20.49 -5.62
CA PHE A 61 18.23 21.67 -4.90
C PHE A 61 19.25 22.31 -3.95
N GLY A 62 20.51 21.91 -4.00
CA GLY A 62 21.56 22.46 -3.13
C GLY A 62 21.30 22.23 -1.64
N SER A 63 20.69 21.11 -1.27
CA SER A 63 20.26 20.76 0.08
C SER A 63 20.94 19.47 0.57
N THR A 64 20.73 19.11 1.84
CA THR A 64 21.18 17.82 2.37
C THR A 64 20.11 16.76 2.20
N PRO A 65 20.47 15.47 2.01
CA PRO A 65 19.49 14.39 1.91
C PRO A 65 18.56 14.29 3.13
N SER A 66 19.05 14.57 4.33
CA SER A 66 18.24 14.60 5.55
C SER A 66 17.21 15.74 5.56
N ALA A 67 17.57 16.90 5.00
CA ALA A 67 16.69 18.07 4.91
C ALA A 67 15.50 17.86 3.94
N VAL A 68 15.62 16.95 2.96
CA VAL A 68 14.54 16.62 2.02
C VAL A 68 13.82 15.29 2.34
N ALA A 69 14.26 14.56 3.38
CA ALA A 69 13.72 13.24 3.74
C ALA A 69 12.21 13.27 4.06
N TRP A 70 11.69 14.40 4.52
CA TRP A 70 10.27 14.60 4.81
C TRP A 70 9.35 14.46 3.57
N LEU A 71 9.88 14.52 2.33
CA LEU A 71 9.12 14.26 1.12
C LEU A 71 8.49 12.86 1.12
N ALA A 72 9.17 11.86 1.67
CA ALA A 72 8.62 10.51 1.80
C ALA A 72 7.47 10.46 2.81
N SER A 73 7.51 11.28 3.87
CA SER A 73 6.41 11.42 4.83
C SER A 73 5.18 12.06 4.18
N VAL A 74 5.39 13.09 3.35
CA VAL A 74 4.33 13.73 2.56
C VAL A 74 3.63 12.71 1.65
N ALA A 75 4.39 11.84 1.00
CA ALA A 75 3.82 10.81 0.13
C ALA A 75 2.91 9.84 0.93
N GLN A 76 3.36 9.37 2.08
CA GLN A 76 2.59 8.46 2.92
C GLN A 76 1.36 9.15 3.54
N PHE A 77 1.50 10.39 3.99
CA PHE A 77 0.37 11.18 4.49
C PHE A 77 -0.67 11.42 3.39
N GLY A 78 -0.22 11.81 2.19
CA GLY A 78 -1.09 11.97 1.02
C GLY A 78 -1.86 10.69 0.70
N TYR A 79 -1.20 9.54 0.71
CA TYR A 79 -1.86 8.26 0.47
C TYR A 79 -2.88 7.92 1.56
N ALA A 80 -2.55 8.14 2.84
CA ALA A 80 -3.49 7.96 3.95
C ALA A 80 -4.73 8.85 3.79
N ALA A 81 -4.55 10.11 3.43
CA ALA A 81 -5.65 11.04 3.13
C ALA A 81 -6.48 10.55 1.93
N GLY A 82 -5.82 10.14 0.84
CA GLY A 82 -6.48 9.58 -0.33
C GLY A 82 -7.33 8.35 -0.01
N LEU A 83 -6.84 7.46 0.84
CA LEU A 83 -7.60 6.28 1.32
C LEU A 83 -8.87 6.70 2.05
N LEU A 84 -8.78 7.69 2.94
CA LEU A 84 -9.94 8.17 3.68
C LEU A 84 -11.03 8.70 2.74
N PHE A 85 -10.66 9.48 1.72
CA PHE A 85 -11.62 10.11 0.84
C PHE A 85 -12.11 9.21 -0.30
N PHE A 86 -11.21 8.48 -0.95
CA PHE A 86 -11.52 7.78 -2.20
C PHE A 86 -11.86 6.30 -2.04
N ALA A 87 -11.46 5.62 -0.95
CA ALA A 87 -11.84 4.24 -0.76
C ALA A 87 -13.37 4.09 -0.56
N PRO A 88 -14.04 4.90 0.30
CA PRO A 88 -15.50 4.88 0.40
C PRO A 88 -16.21 5.38 -0.87
N LEU A 89 -15.58 6.31 -1.60
CA LEU A 89 -16.13 6.83 -2.85
C LEU A 89 -16.23 5.76 -3.93
N GLY A 90 -15.31 4.78 -3.93
CA GLY A 90 -15.32 3.66 -4.87
C GLY A 90 -16.58 2.81 -4.84
N ASP A 91 -17.34 2.84 -3.73
CA ASP A 91 -18.61 2.11 -3.60
C ASP A 91 -19.84 2.94 -4.04
N SER A 92 -19.71 4.27 -4.10
CA SER A 92 -20.82 5.18 -4.38
C SER A 92 -20.80 5.79 -5.78
N VAL A 93 -19.64 5.86 -6.45
CA VAL A 93 -19.50 6.44 -7.79
C VAL A 93 -19.09 5.37 -8.82
N ASN A 94 -19.12 5.75 -10.09
CA ASN A 94 -18.64 4.91 -11.18
C ASN A 94 -17.12 4.72 -11.07
N ARG A 95 -16.67 3.53 -10.65
CA ARG A 95 -15.25 3.19 -10.46
C ARG A 95 -14.41 3.43 -11.71
N ARG A 96 -14.95 3.23 -12.91
CA ARG A 96 -14.28 3.52 -14.18
C ARG A 96 -13.87 5.00 -14.28
N ARG A 97 -14.80 5.91 -14.01
CA ARG A 97 -14.53 7.36 -14.05
C ARG A 97 -13.58 7.76 -12.94
N LEU A 98 -13.77 7.23 -11.74
CA LEU A 98 -12.91 7.52 -10.60
C LEU A 98 -11.46 7.11 -10.87
N VAL A 99 -11.21 5.90 -11.38
CA VAL A 99 -9.86 5.43 -11.74
C VAL A 99 -9.24 6.31 -12.82
N ALA A 100 -10.00 6.70 -13.86
CA ALA A 100 -9.48 7.59 -14.91
C ALA A 100 -9.08 8.96 -14.36
N VAL A 101 -9.95 9.58 -13.56
CA VAL A 101 -9.68 10.91 -12.97
C VAL A 101 -8.48 10.85 -12.03
N LEU A 102 -8.43 9.86 -11.13
CA LEU A 102 -7.33 9.71 -10.19
C LEU A 102 -6.00 9.46 -10.92
N ALA A 103 -5.99 8.63 -11.95
CA ALA A 103 -4.79 8.37 -12.75
C ALA A 103 -4.30 9.63 -13.47
N LEU A 104 -5.19 10.42 -14.04
CA LEU A 104 -4.84 11.68 -14.72
C LEU A 104 -4.34 12.74 -13.72
N VAL A 105 -5.00 12.87 -12.56
CA VAL A 105 -4.56 13.80 -11.50
C VAL A 105 -3.19 13.39 -10.98
N ALA A 106 -2.97 12.09 -10.70
CA ALA A 106 -1.67 11.59 -10.25
C ALA A 106 -0.57 11.84 -11.32
N ALA A 107 -0.87 11.57 -12.59
CA ALA A 107 0.07 11.79 -13.67
C ALA A 107 0.42 13.29 -13.84
N ALA A 108 -0.58 14.18 -13.82
CA ALA A 108 -0.37 15.62 -13.90
C ALA A 108 0.46 16.13 -12.70
N ALA A 109 0.20 15.63 -11.51
CA ALA A 109 0.96 15.97 -10.31
C ALA A 109 2.41 15.46 -10.40
N LEU A 110 2.65 14.27 -10.94
CA LEU A 110 4.01 13.74 -11.16
C LEU A 110 4.78 14.59 -12.19
N VAL A 111 4.14 15.04 -13.28
CA VAL A 111 4.74 15.98 -14.24
C VAL A 111 5.07 17.30 -13.56
N ALA A 112 4.15 17.87 -12.75
CA ALA A 112 4.40 19.08 -11.99
C ALA A 112 5.57 18.90 -11.01
N GLY A 113 5.69 17.71 -10.40
CA GLY A 113 6.82 17.34 -9.57
C GLY A 113 8.14 17.33 -10.33
N ALA A 114 8.18 16.76 -11.53
CA ALA A 114 9.35 16.76 -12.39
C ALA A 114 9.77 18.17 -12.82
N ALA A 115 8.81 19.09 -12.99
CA ALA A 115 9.03 20.48 -13.36
C ALA A 115 9.30 21.40 -12.14
N SER A 116 9.32 20.88 -10.91
CA SER A 116 9.47 21.69 -9.70
C SER A 116 10.85 22.35 -9.62
N ALA A 117 10.87 23.63 -9.21
CA ALA A 117 12.09 24.41 -9.02
C ALA A 117 12.59 24.41 -7.55
N GLY A 118 11.91 23.71 -6.65
CA GLY A 118 12.29 23.63 -5.24
C GLY A 118 11.48 22.60 -4.46
N THR A 119 11.93 22.32 -3.25
CA THR A 119 11.39 21.25 -2.38
C THR A 119 9.92 21.45 -2.03
N GLY A 120 9.46 22.72 -1.81
CA GLY A 120 8.06 23.00 -1.48
C GLY A 120 7.10 22.69 -2.61
N ALA A 121 7.45 23.09 -3.86
CA ALA A 121 6.66 22.75 -5.05
C ALA A 121 6.63 21.25 -5.29
N LEU A 122 7.80 20.57 -5.15
CA LEU A 122 7.89 19.12 -5.25
C LEU A 122 7.01 18.42 -4.20
N ALA A 123 7.01 18.91 -2.96
CA ALA A 123 6.19 18.35 -1.90
C ALA A 123 4.69 18.47 -2.19
N GLY A 124 4.24 19.64 -2.68
CA GLY A 124 2.85 19.81 -3.11
C GLY A 124 2.46 18.82 -4.22
N ALA A 125 3.33 18.64 -5.21
CA ALA A 125 3.14 17.69 -6.29
C ALA A 125 3.10 16.24 -5.77
N VAL A 126 4.04 15.85 -4.92
CA VAL A 126 4.10 14.52 -4.29
C VAL A 126 2.83 14.26 -3.45
N LEU A 127 2.36 15.26 -2.69
CA LEU A 127 1.13 15.17 -1.91
C LEU A 127 -0.06 14.84 -2.83
N VAL A 128 -0.28 15.65 -3.86
CA VAL A 128 -1.40 15.48 -4.80
C VAL A 128 -1.31 14.13 -5.54
N ALA A 129 -0.12 13.77 -6.03
CA ALA A 129 0.12 12.48 -6.68
C ALA A 129 -0.24 11.32 -5.74
N SER A 130 0.19 11.39 -4.48
CA SER A 130 -0.04 10.33 -3.49
C SER A 130 -1.51 10.23 -3.07
N VAL A 131 -2.21 11.37 -2.90
CA VAL A 131 -3.66 11.41 -2.64
C VAL A 131 -4.44 10.74 -3.78
N ALA A 132 -4.03 10.96 -5.03
CA ALA A 132 -4.71 10.40 -6.20
C ALA A 132 -4.29 8.95 -6.52
N THR A 133 -3.22 8.45 -5.94
CA THR A 133 -2.64 7.12 -6.29
C THR A 133 -3.30 5.93 -5.58
N VAL A 134 -4.47 6.11 -4.96
CA VAL A 134 -5.21 5.07 -4.22
C VAL A 134 -5.94 4.05 -5.10
N VAL A 135 -5.67 4.06 -6.38
CA VAL A 135 -6.26 3.15 -7.38
C VAL A 135 -6.21 1.67 -6.98
N PRO A 136 -5.13 1.12 -6.36
CA PRO A 136 -5.09 -0.26 -5.89
C PRO A 136 -6.24 -0.62 -4.96
N GLN A 137 -6.63 0.29 -4.08
CA GLN A 137 -7.68 0.05 -3.08
C GLN A 137 -9.09 0.02 -3.70
N LEU A 138 -9.25 0.55 -4.91
CA LEU A 138 -10.48 0.46 -5.70
C LEU A 138 -10.52 -0.82 -6.53
N LEU A 139 -9.35 -1.29 -7.01
CA LEU A 139 -9.23 -2.42 -7.92
C LEU A 139 -9.25 -3.78 -7.21
N VAL A 140 -8.64 -3.91 -6.02
CA VAL A 140 -8.62 -5.17 -5.25
C VAL A 140 -10.03 -5.65 -4.90
N PRO A 141 -10.93 -4.84 -4.31
CA PRO A 141 -12.32 -5.25 -4.07
C PRO A 141 -13.08 -5.57 -5.35
N LEU A 142 -12.89 -4.79 -6.41
CA LEU A 142 -13.54 -5.01 -7.70
C LEU A 142 -13.16 -6.39 -8.30
N VAL A 143 -11.89 -6.77 -8.21
CA VAL A 143 -11.43 -8.10 -8.66
C VAL A 143 -12.03 -9.19 -7.77
N ALA A 144 -12.08 -8.99 -6.45
CA ALA A 144 -12.70 -9.94 -5.52
C ALA A 144 -14.19 -10.17 -5.78
N GLU A 145 -14.93 -9.10 -6.14
CA GLU A 145 -16.36 -9.17 -6.48
C GLU A 145 -16.64 -9.92 -7.79
N ARG A 146 -15.73 -9.81 -8.77
CA ARG A 146 -15.93 -10.29 -10.14
C ARG A 146 -15.28 -11.62 -10.44
N ALA A 147 -14.32 -12.03 -9.63
CA ALA A 147 -13.65 -13.31 -9.81
C ALA A 147 -14.61 -14.47 -9.56
N PRO A 148 -14.55 -15.56 -10.38
CA PRO A 148 -15.24 -16.80 -10.09
C PRO A 148 -14.92 -17.29 -8.69
N ALA A 149 -15.89 -17.87 -7.99
CA ALA A 149 -15.74 -18.26 -6.58
C ALA A 149 -14.55 -19.21 -6.36
N ASP A 150 -14.33 -20.14 -7.29
CA ASP A 150 -13.22 -21.11 -7.30
C ASP A 150 -11.84 -20.47 -7.55
N ARG A 151 -11.77 -19.26 -8.11
CA ARG A 151 -10.53 -18.57 -8.49
C ARG A 151 -10.35 -17.21 -7.82
N ARG A 152 -11.29 -16.80 -6.96
CA ARG A 152 -11.29 -15.47 -6.32
C ARG A 152 -10.01 -15.19 -5.58
N ALA A 153 -9.58 -16.10 -4.71
CA ALA A 153 -8.35 -15.95 -3.94
C ALA A 153 -7.10 -15.79 -4.86
N ARG A 154 -7.04 -16.57 -5.93
CA ARG A 154 -5.95 -16.53 -6.92
C ARG A 154 -5.90 -15.18 -7.66
N HIS A 155 -7.04 -14.64 -8.06
CA HIS A 155 -7.13 -13.37 -8.77
C HIS A 155 -6.75 -12.20 -7.85
N VAL A 156 -7.24 -12.20 -6.61
CA VAL A 156 -6.87 -11.17 -5.60
C VAL A 156 -5.37 -11.25 -5.29
N ALA A 157 -4.83 -12.44 -5.10
CA ALA A 157 -3.41 -12.64 -4.87
C ALA A 157 -2.54 -12.11 -6.02
N ALA A 158 -2.96 -12.27 -7.28
CA ALA A 158 -2.25 -11.74 -8.44
C ALA A 158 -2.18 -10.20 -8.42
N VAL A 159 -3.26 -9.51 -8.02
CA VAL A 159 -3.27 -8.04 -7.90
C VAL A 159 -2.41 -7.57 -6.74
N ILE A 160 -2.46 -8.26 -5.60
CA ILE A 160 -1.62 -7.96 -4.44
C ILE A 160 -0.14 -8.21 -4.75
N ALA A 161 0.19 -9.28 -5.48
CA ALA A 161 1.54 -9.52 -5.97
C ALA A 161 2.03 -8.37 -6.88
N GLY A 162 1.15 -7.86 -7.76
CA GLY A 162 1.41 -6.65 -8.55
C GLY A 162 1.76 -5.46 -7.65
N LEU A 163 0.97 -5.21 -6.60
CA LEU A 163 1.22 -4.13 -5.64
C LEU A 163 2.62 -4.22 -5.02
N PHE A 164 3.00 -5.36 -4.47
CA PHE A 164 4.33 -5.55 -3.87
C PHE A 164 5.46 -5.45 -4.91
N THR A 165 5.25 -6.00 -6.11
CA THR A 165 6.20 -5.85 -7.21
C THR A 165 6.42 -4.37 -7.55
N GLY A 166 5.36 -3.55 -7.56
CA GLY A 166 5.45 -2.12 -7.78
C GLY A 166 6.29 -1.40 -6.72
N ILE A 167 6.12 -1.75 -5.46
CA ILE A 167 6.92 -1.17 -4.34
C ILE A 167 8.41 -1.48 -4.52
N VAL A 168 8.74 -2.71 -4.91
CA VAL A 168 10.13 -3.11 -5.18
C VAL A 168 10.65 -2.39 -6.42
N ALA A 169 9.86 -2.37 -7.50
CA ALA A 169 10.22 -1.74 -8.76
C ALA A 169 10.48 -0.22 -8.60
N ALA A 170 9.69 0.47 -7.78
CA ALA A 170 9.90 1.90 -7.48
C ALA A 170 11.31 2.17 -6.94
N ARG A 171 11.82 1.31 -6.10
CA ARG A 171 13.15 1.46 -5.51
C ARG A 171 14.26 1.06 -6.47
N VAL A 172 14.15 -0.11 -7.07
CA VAL A 172 15.16 -0.65 -7.98
C VAL A 172 15.25 0.18 -9.27
N LEU A 173 14.12 0.32 -9.97
CA LEU A 173 14.09 1.08 -11.23
C LEU A 173 14.26 2.58 -10.98
N GLY A 174 13.68 3.11 -9.89
CA GLY A 174 13.88 4.49 -9.48
C GLY A 174 15.35 4.80 -9.23
N GLY A 175 16.06 3.92 -8.52
CA GLY A 175 17.49 4.07 -8.27
C GLY A 175 18.32 3.99 -9.55
N LEU A 176 18.08 2.99 -10.40
CA LEU A 176 18.81 2.76 -11.66
C LEU A 176 18.57 3.90 -12.66
N VAL A 177 17.32 4.22 -12.96
CA VAL A 177 16.95 5.27 -13.91
C VAL A 177 17.33 6.66 -13.37
N GLY A 178 17.11 6.87 -12.06
CA GLY A 178 17.50 8.12 -11.41
C GLY A 178 18.99 8.39 -11.46
N GLN A 179 19.82 7.37 -11.26
CA GLN A 179 21.27 7.48 -11.37
C GLN A 179 21.73 7.78 -12.82
N ALA A 180 21.09 7.14 -13.81
CA ALA A 180 21.50 7.25 -15.21
C ALA A 180 21.00 8.55 -15.88
N TYR A 181 19.77 8.98 -15.57
CA TYR A 181 19.07 10.03 -16.31
C TYR A 181 18.53 11.17 -15.42
N GLY A 182 18.76 11.10 -14.11
CA GLY A 182 18.26 12.07 -13.14
C GLY A 182 16.86 11.74 -12.61
N TRP A 183 16.56 12.26 -11.42
CA TRP A 183 15.32 11.99 -10.70
C TRP A 183 14.05 12.50 -11.45
N ARG A 184 14.17 13.59 -12.23
CA ARG A 184 13.06 14.15 -13.01
C ARG A 184 12.53 13.17 -14.05
N VAL A 185 13.43 12.44 -14.72
CA VAL A 185 13.05 11.44 -15.73
C VAL A 185 12.24 10.31 -15.11
N VAL A 186 12.57 9.92 -13.87
CA VAL A 186 11.80 8.90 -13.12
C VAL A 186 10.37 9.38 -12.88
N PHE A 187 10.18 10.64 -12.48
CA PHE A 187 8.85 11.22 -12.27
C PHE A 187 8.04 11.30 -13.58
N VAL A 188 8.66 11.74 -14.68
CA VAL A 188 7.99 11.77 -16.00
C VAL A 188 7.62 10.36 -16.47
N GLY A 189 8.52 9.39 -16.34
CA GLY A 189 8.25 7.99 -16.67
C GLY A 189 7.09 7.41 -15.85
N ALA A 190 7.07 7.69 -14.55
CA ALA A 190 5.99 7.29 -13.67
C ALA A 190 4.65 7.96 -14.05
N ALA A 191 4.68 9.24 -14.45
CA ALA A 191 3.50 9.95 -14.93
C ALA A 191 2.91 9.31 -16.18
N VAL A 192 3.75 9.03 -17.20
CA VAL A 192 3.33 8.38 -18.46
C VAL A 192 2.74 7.00 -18.17
N LEU A 193 3.43 6.17 -17.38
CA LEU A 193 2.95 4.84 -17.02
C LEU A 193 1.63 4.89 -16.26
N THR A 194 1.49 5.82 -15.30
CA THR A 194 0.27 6.01 -14.51
C THR A 194 -0.90 6.43 -15.39
N ALA A 195 -0.70 7.38 -16.32
CA ALA A 195 -1.73 7.83 -17.25
C ALA A 195 -2.15 6.71 -18.20
N VAL A 196 -1.18 6.07 -18.89
CA VAL A 196 -1.46 5.04 -19.89
C VAL A 196 -2.16 3.83 -19.26
N LEU A 197 -1.60 3.29 -18.16
CA LEU A 197 -2.16 2.10 -17.52
C LEU A 197 -3.46 2.40 -16.78
N GLY A 198 -3.57 3.57 -16.17
CA GLY A 198 -4.80 4.01 -15.52
C GLY A 198 -5.95 4.20 -16.49
N LEU A 199 -5.72 4.85 -17.64
CA LEU A 199 -6.71 5.03 -18.70
C LEU A 199 -7.05 3.71 -19.40
N ALA A 200 -6.05 2.86 -19.70
CA ALA A 200 -6.28 1.53 -20.25
C ALA A 200 -7.11 0.67 -19.29
N THR A 201 -6.81 0.70 -17.99
CA THR A 201 -7.59 0.02 -16.98
C THR A 201 -9.01 0.57 -16.92
N ALA A 202 -9.17 1.89 -16.86
CA ALA A 202 -10.47 2.52 -16.88
C ALA A 202 -11.29 2.14 -18.12
N TYR A 203 -10.65 2.03 -19.29
CA TYR A 203 -11.31 1.63 -20.54
C TYR A 203 -11.90 0.22 -20.49
N ILE A 204 -11.18 -0.74 -19.90
CA ILE A 204 -11.65 -2.13 -19.78
C ILE A 204 -12.60 -2.35 -18.60
N LEU A 205 -12.62 -1.42 -17.63
CA LEU A 205 -13.57 -1.50 -16.53
C LEU A 205 -14.99 -1.31 -17.06
N PRO A 206 -15.93 -2.17 -16.64
CA PRO A 206 -17.33 -2.01 -17.04
C PRO A 206 -17.93 -0.72 -16.48
N ALA A 207 -18.83 -0.14 -17.25
CA ALA A 207 -19.64 0.98 -16.79
C ALA A 207 -20.60 0.48 -15.70
N GLU A 208 -20.34 0.82 -14.46
CA GLU A 208 -21.22 0.51 -13.34
C GLU A 208 -22.24 1.64 -13.16
N ARG A 209 -23.53 1.26 -12.96
CA ARG A 209 -24.52 2.20 -12.48
C ARG A 209 -24.25 2.50 -10.99
N ARG A 210 -24.57 3.72 -10.53
CA ARG A 210 -24.48 4.15 -9.14
C ARG A 210 -24.98 3.06 -8.18
N ARG A 211 -24.12 2.56 -7.30
CA ARG A 211 -24.38 1.30 -6.57
C ARG A 211 -24.95 1.50 -5.17
N ARG A 212 -24.82 2.68 -4.58
CA ARG A 212 -25.33 2.96 -3.23
C ARG A 212 -25.60 4.44 -3.03
N GLU A 213 -26.78 4.76 -2.50
CA GLU A 213 -27.11 6.07 -1.95
C GLU A 213 -26.50 6.20 -0.53
N GLY A 214 -25.17 6.27 -0.45
CA GLY A 214 -24.45 6.50 0.80
C GLY A 214 -23.71 7.83 0.73
N SER A 215 -23.92 8.71 1.70
CA SER A 215 -23.11 9.92 1.82
C SER A 215 -21.66 9.54 2.16
N LEU A 216 -20.69 10.06 1.38
CA LEU A 216 -19.26 9.99 1.68
C LEU A 216 -18.95 10.41 3.12
N PHE A 217 -19.59 11.51 3.53
CA PHE A 217 -19.43 12.05 4.88
C PHE A 217 -19.95 11.11 5.96
N ALA A 218 -20.98 10.29 5.68
CA ALA A 218 -21.48 9.31 6.64
C ALA A 218 -20.46 8.18 6.87
N GLY A 219 -19.78 7.71 5.83
CA GLY A 219 -18.69 6.70 5.96
C GLY A 219 -17.50 7.23 6.75
N LEU A 220 -17.06 8.46 6.45
CA LEU A 220 -15.98 9.13 7.17
C LEU A 220 -16.35 9.45 8.62
N ALA A 221 -17.57 9.97 8.85
CA ALA A 221 -18.05 10.26 10.19
C ALA A 221 -18.23 9.01 11.07
N ALA A 222 -18.46 7.85 10.46
CA ALA A 222 -18.56 6.58 11.18
C ALA A 222 -17.19 6.03 11.67
N LEU A 223 -16.08 6.39 11.00
CA LEU A 223 -14.74 5.87 11.31
C LEU A 223 -14.34 6.06 12.79
N PRO A 224 -14.40 7.28 13.37
CA PRO A 224 -14.03 7.48 14.77
C PRO A 224 -14.92 6.66 15.72
N GLY A 225 -16.23 6.57 15.40
CA GLY A 225 -17.18 5.79 16.19
C GLY A 225 -16.84 4.30 16.18
N VAL A 226 -16.60 3.71 15.00
CA VAL A 226 -16.24 2.29 14.87
C VAL A 226 -14.95 1.97 15.61
N VAL A 227 -13.92 2.82 15.50
CA VAL A 227 -12.64 2.62 16.21
C VAL A 227 -12.81 2.76 17.71
N ARG A 228 -13.55 3.78 18.18
CA ARG A 228 -13.74 4.05 19.62
C ARG A 228 -14.54 2.97 20.32
N HIS A 229 -15.55 2.38 19.67
CA HIS A 229 -16.42 1.35 20.26
C HIS A 229 -15.88 -0.07 20.08
N SER A 230 -14.74 -0.25 19.37
CA SER A 230 -14.07 -1.55 19.23
C SER A 230 -12.63 -1.48 19.77
N PRO A 231 -12.40 -1.87 21.06
CA PRO A 231 -11.07 -1.86 21.66
C PRO A 231 -10.05 -2.70 20.89
N ASP A 232 -10.48 -3.81 20.29
CA ASP A 232 -9.60 -4.69 19.52
C ASP A 232 -9.20 -4.07 18.19
N LEU A 233 -10.11 -3.34 17.52
CA LEU A 233 -9.80 -2.57 16.33
C LEU A 233 -8.83 -1.43 16.65
N TRP A 234 -9.07 -0.69 17.74
CA TRP A 234 -8.15 0.36 18.18
C TRP A 234 -6.74 -0.19 18.42
N ARG A 235 -6.62 -1.32 19.14
CA ARG A 235 -5.33 -2.00 19.37
C ARG A 235 -4.69 -2.44 18.06
N ALA A 236 -5.47 -2.97 17.13
CA ALA A 236 -4.99 -3.36 15.81
C ALA A 236 -4.45 -2.15 15.03
N CYS A 237 -5.13 -0.99 15.10
CA CYS A 237 -4.68 0.26 14.48
C CYS A 237 -3.37 0.77 15.09
N VAL A 238 -3.25 0.79 16.42
CA VAL A 238 -2.01 1.23 17.11
C VAL A 238 -0.84 0.29 16.79
N ARG A 239 -1.07 -1.03 16.80
CA ARG A 239 -0.05 -1.99 16.38
C ARG A 239 0.37 -1.80 14.93
N GLN A 240 -0.58 -1.58 14.03
CA GLN A 240 -0.25 -1.32 12.63
C GLN A 240 0.55 -0.02 12.47
N ALA A 241 0.16 1.06 13.15
CA ALA A 241 0.90 2.31 13.15
C ALA A 241 2.33 2.13 13.70
N GLY A 242 2.49 1.37 14.79
CA GLY A 242 3.78 1.08 15.40
C GLY A 242 4.72 0.27 14.48
N MET A 243 4.23 -0.85 13.97
CA MET A 243 5.03 -1.74 13.09
C MET A 243 5.37 -1.08 11.76
N TYR A 244 4.37 -0.48 11.10
CA TYR A 244 4.58 0.17 9.82
C TYR A 244 5.39 1.45 9.96
N GLY A 245 5.23 2.18 11.07
CA GLY A 245 6.03 3.35 11.40
C GLY A 245 7.50 3.01 11.57
N ALA A 246 7.81 1.99 12.35
CA ALA A 246 9.19 1.53 12.54
C ALA A 246 9.83 1.11 11.20
N TRP A 247 9.13 0.30 10.42
CA TRP A 247 9.59 -0.10 9.08
C TRP A 247 9.80 1.12 8.18
N SER A 248 8.87 2.07 8.19
CA SER A 248 8.92 3.24 7.33
C SER A 248 10.08 4.18 7.68
N ALA A 249 10.34 4.42 8.96
CA ALA A 249 11.49 5.21 9.42
C ALA A 249 12.81 4.63 8.92
N LEU A 250 13.01 3.32 9.12
CA LEU A 250 14.22 2.62 8.66
C LEU A 250 14.34 2.66 7.14
N TRP A 251 13.24 2.32 6.44
CA TRP A 251 13.27 2.12 5.00
C TRP A 251 13.38 3.43 4.21
N THR A 252 12.78 4.52 4.70
CA THR A 252 12.89 5.83 4.09
C THR A 252 14.30 6.41 4.25
N SER A 253 14.88 6.22 5.44
CA SER A 253 16.21 6.73 5.75
C SER A 253 17.35 5.84 5.25
N LEU A 254 17.03 4.63 4.76
CA LEU A 254 18.04 3.69 4.26
C LEU A 254 18.84 4.27 3.08
N ALA A 255 18.19 5.06 2.21
CA ALA A 255 18.88 5.74 1.11
C ALA A 255 19.92 6.75 1.61
N LEU A 256 19.68 7.38 2.78
CA LEU A 256 20.63 8.31 3.41
C LEU A 256 21.88 7.57 3.90
N LEU A 257 21.70 6.39 4.50
CA LEU A 257 22.80 5.54 4.95
C LEU A 257 23.60 4.97 3.78
N LEU A 258 22.91 4.44 2.77
CA LEU A 258 23.56 3.71 1.67
C LEU A 258 24.27 4.64 0.70
N ALA A 259 23.65 5.77 0.33
CA ALA A 259 24.18 6.71 -0.65
C ALA A 259 24.84 7.94 -0.02
N GLY A 260 24.73 8.14 1.31
CA GLY A 260 25.37 9.26 2.02
C GLY A 260 26.88 9.11 2.14
N GLY A 261 27.61 10.24 2.12
CA GLY A 261 29.08 10.25 2.24
C GLY A 261 29.61 9.76 3.58
N GLU A 262 28.82 9.89 4.67
CA GLU A 262 29.14 9.36 6.00
C GLU A 262 28.72 7.90 6.21
N GLY A 263 28.05 7.30 5.24
CA GLY A 263 27.61 5.91 5.24
C GLY A 263 28.43 5.03 4.31
N TYR A 264 27.74 4.25 3.48
CA TYR A 264 28.40 3.31 2.56
C TYR A 264 28.90 3.94 1.25
N GLY A 265 28.53 5.19 0.96
CA GLY A 265 28.94 5.89 -0.27
C GLY A 265 28.50 5.21 -1.57
N MET A 266 27.40 4.44 -1.53
CA MET A 266 26.89 3.73 -2.69
C MET A 266 26.29 4.69 -3.71
N THR A 267 26.29 4.27 -4.97
CA THR A 267 25.48 4.94 -5.99
C THR A 267 23.99 4.78 -5.68
N THR A 268 23.16 5.71 -6.13
CA THR A 268 21.69 5.64 -5.97
C THR A 268 21.13 4.34 -6.58
N ALA A 269 21.73 3.87 -7.68
CA ALA A 269 21.39 2.58 -8.30
C ALA A 269 21.66 1.41 -7.35
N ALA A 270 22.84 1.32 -6.76
CA ALA A 270 23.21 0.26 -5.83
C ALA A 270 22.34 0.30 -4.56
N ALA A 271 22.10 1.50 -4.00
CA ALA A 271 21.19 1.67 -2.87
C ALA A 271 19.75 1.24 -3.21
N GLY A 272 19.28 1.48 -4.43
CA GLY A 272 17.96 1.05 -4.92
C GLY A 272 17.80 -0.46 -4.94
N LEU A 273 18.87 -1.24 -5.18
CA LEU A 273 18.83 -2.71 -5.17
C LEU A 273 18.43 -3.30 -3.80
N PHE A 274 18.64 -2.56 -2.71
CA PHE A 274 18.10 -2.96 -1.40
C PHE A 274 16.57 -3.12 -1.41
N GLY A 275 15.87 -2.48 -2.34
CA GLY A 275 14.45 -2.71 -2.58
C GLY A 275 14.11 -4.19 -2.79
N LEU A 276 15.03 -5.03 -3.30
CA LEU A 276 14.83 -6.46 -3.53
C LEU A 276 14.54 -7.23 -2.23
N PHE A 277 14.99 -6.76 -1.06
CA PHE A 277 14.61 -7.36 0.21
C PHE A 277 13.10 -7.30 0.46
N GLY A 278 12.39 -6.38 -0.18
CA GLY A 278 10.93 -6.33 -0.19
C GLY A 278 10.26 -7.58 -0.79
N LEU A 279 10.97 -8.35 -1.63
CA LEU A 279 10.46 -9.62 -2.18
C LEU A 279 10.29 -10.68 -1.07
N ALA A 280 10.98 -10.57 0.05
CA ALA A 280 10.76 -11.44 1.20
C ALA A 280 9.30 -11.39 1.67
N ALA A 281 8.62 -10.25 1.50
CA ALA A 281 7.21 -10.11 1.81
C ALA A 281 6.32 -11.10 1.05
N SER A 282 6.62 -11.35 -0.23
CA SER A 282 5.84 -12.27 -1.07
C SER A 282 5.97 -13.73 -0.62
N VAL A 283 7.11 -14.10 -0.04
CA VAL A 283 7.37 -15.44 0.50
C VAL A 283 6.74 -15.59 1.89
N VAL A 284 6.86 -14.56 2.72
CA VAL A 284 6.40 -14.60 4.11
C VAL A 284 4.87 -14.55 4.24
N ALA A 285 4.17 -13.85 3.33
CA ALA A 285 2.72 -13.66 3.44
C ALA A 285 1.92 -14.97 3.52
N PRO A 286 2.11 -15.97 2.62
CA PRO A 286 1.40 -17.24 2.72
C PRO A 286 1.80 -18.04 3.98
N LEU A 287 3.07 -17.98 4.39
CA LEU A 287 3.54 -18.62 5.61
C LEU A 287 2.89 -18.01 6.85
N ALA A 288 2.77 -16.68 6.89
CA ALA A 288 2.10 -15.96 7.97
C ALA A 288 0.63 -16.37 8.11
N GLY A 289 -0.09 -16.55 6.99
CA GLY A 289 -1.46 -17.08 7.01
C GLY A 289 -1.54 -18.45 7.69
N GLY A 290 -0.69 -19.39 7.29
CA GLY A 290 -0.62 -20.73 7.90
C GLY A 290 -0.25 -20.68 9.39
N LEU A 291 0.62 -19.75 9.80
CA LEU A 291 0.96 -19.55 11.22
C LEU A 291 -0.23 -19.00 12.01
N VAL A 292 -1.02 -18.08 11.42
CA VAL A 292 -2.24 -17.56 12.04
C VAL A 292 -3.27 -18.67 12.24
N ASP A 293 -3.48 -19.51 11.24
CA ASP A 293 -4.42 -20.63 11.34
C ASP A 293 -3.99 -21.65 12.41
N ARG A 294 -2.68 -21.91 12.53
CA ARG A 294 -2.15 -22.91 13.49
C ARG A 294 -2.01 -22.41 14.91
N PHE A 295 -1.57 -21.16 15.11
CA PHE A 295 -1.18 -20.64 16.43
C PHE A 295 -2.08 -19.51 16.93
N GLY A 296 -2.96 -18.98 16.08
CA GLY A 296 -3.81 -17.84 16.35
C GLY A 296 -3.13 -16.49 16.12
N ALA A 297 -3.89 -15.52 15.65
CA ALA A 297 -3.41 -14.21 15.24
C ALA A 297 -2.66 -13.44 16.35
N ALA A 298 -3.13 -13.52 17.61
CA ALA A 298 -2.50 -12.81 18.73
C ALA A 298 -1.06 -13.27 19.02
N LYS A 299 -0.79 -14.57 18.91
CA LYS A 299 0.56 -15.11 19.08
C LYS A 299 1.47 -14.69 17.94
N VAL A 300 0.97 -14.76 16.70
CA VAL A 300 1.74 -14.35 15.51
C VAL A 300 2.10 -12.86 15.58
N VAL A 301 1.17 -11.97 16.00
CA VAL A 301 1.47 -10.55 16.20
C VAL A 301 2.60 -10.36 17.22
N ARG A 302 2.53 -11.04 18.38
CA ARG A 302 3.58 -10.93 19.41
C ARG A 302 4.93 -11.39 18.89
N SER A 303 4.99 -12.56 18.23
CA SER A 303 6.22 -13.08 17.64
C SER A 303 6.78 -12.14 16.57
N ALA A 304 5.94 -11.55 15.75
CA ALA A 304 6.34 -10.57 14.75
C ALA A 304 6.95 -9.30 15.39
N TYR A 305 6.36 -8.82 16.49
CA TYR A 305 6.93 -7.69 17.23
C TYR A 305 8.28 -8.01 17.86
N LEU A 306 8.44 -9.21 18.43
CA LEU A 306 9.74 -9.66 18.96
C LEU A 306 10.79 -9.76 17.85
N LEU A 307 10.39 -10.27 16.68
CA LEU A 307 11.27 -10.34 15.52
C LEU A 307 11.68 -8.96 15.02
N ALA A 308 10.74 -8.00 14.96
CA ALA A 308 11.02 -6.62 14.61
C ALA A 308 11.94 -5.96 15.65
N ALA A 309 11.70 -6.16 16.94
CA ALA A 309 12.57 -5.65 18.00
C ALA A 309 13.98 -6.21 17.88
N ALA A 310 14.14 -7.50 17.61
CA ALA A 310 15.45 -8.13 17.37
C ALA A 310 16.15 -7.60 16.12
N SER A 311 15.42 -7.08 15.12
CA SER A 311 16.03 -6.47 13.93
C SER A 311 16.64 -5.08 14.19
N VAL A 312 16.20 -4.34 15.23
CA VAL A 312 16.70 -2.98 15.51
C VAL A 312 18.19 -2.94 15.86
N PRO A 313 18.71 -3.79 16.78
CA PRO A 313 20.15 -3.86 17.02
C PRO A 313 20.96 -4.24 15.77
N LEU A 314 20.42 -5.12 14.92
CA LEU A 314 21.06 -5.48 13.66
C LEU A 314 21.06 -4.30 12.67
N PHE A 315 19.99 -3.49 12.61
CA PHE A 315 20.00 -2.25 11.85
C PHE A 315 21.03 -1.27 12.38
N TRP A 316 21.16 -1.14 13.68
CA TRP A 316 22.18 -0.27 14.30
C TRP A 316 23.59 -0.73 13.93
N LEU A 317 23.91 -2.00 14.08
CA LEU A 317 25.17 -2.61 13.61
C LEU A 317 25.33 -2.48 12.09
N GLY A 318 24.22 -2.50 11.36
CA GLY A 318 24.15 -2.29 9.92
C GLY A 318 24.58 -0.90 9.46
N GLY A 319 24.79 0.07 10.37
CA GLY A 319 25.47 1.33 10.07
C GLY A 319 26.94 1.14 9.70
N GLN A 320 27.57 0.02 10.13
CA GLN A 320 28.99 -0.28 9.90
C GLN A 320 29.22 -1.64 9.22
N ALA A 321 28.25 -2.56 9.27
CA ALA A 321 28.36 -3.93 8.78
C ALA A 321 27.23 -4.27 7.80
N MET A 322 27.53 -4.36 6.51
CA MET A 322 26.56 -4.65 5.45
C MET A 322 25.81 -5.96 5.69
N ALA A 323 26.47 -7.01 6.17
CA ALA A 323 25.83 -8.30 6.47
C ALA A 323 24.73 -8.15 7.55
N ALA A 324 24.97 -7.34 8.59
CA ALA A 324 23.99 -7.06 9.62
C ALA A 324 22.79 -6.27 9.04
N LEU A 325 23.06 -5.31 8.16
CA LEU A 325 22.02 -4.54 7.46
C LEU A 325 21.13 -5.43 6.60
N CYS A 326 21.72 -6.35 5.83
CA CYS A 326 20.98 -7.30 5.01
C CYS A 326 20.12 -8.25 5.86
N ALA A 327 20.68 -8.80 6.94
CA ALA A 327 19.94 -9.65 7.86
C ALA A 327 18.76 -8.89 8.51
N ALA A 328 19.01 -7.67 8.98
CA ALA A 328 17.99 -6.79 9.56
C ALA A 328 16.87 -6.49 8.55
N ALA A 329 17.21 -6.23 7.29
CA ALA A 329 16.25 -5.95 6.22
C ALA A 329 15.31 -7.15 5.98
N VAL A 330 15.82 -8.38 5.95
CA VAL A 330 15.00 -9.60 5.84
C VAL A 330 14.08 -9.75 7.05
N LEU A 331 14.62 -9.61 8.26
CA LEU A 331 13.86 -9.81 9.50
C LEU A 331 12.72 -8.79 9.65
N VAL A 332 12.97 -7.51 9.38
CA VAL A 332 11.94 -6.47 9.51
C VAL A 332 10.83 -6.65 8.49
N HIS A 333 11.14 -7.09 7.25
CA HIS A 333 10.10 -7.40 6.26
C HIS A 333 9.27 -8.61 6.65
N ALA A 334 9.91 -9.67 7.15
CA ALA A 334 9.21 -10.83 7.66
C ALA A 334 8.30 -10.46 8.84
N ALA A 335 8.79 -9.66 9.77
CA ALA A 335 8.02 -9.17 10.91
C ALA A 335 6.83 -8.30 10.48
N LEU A 336 7.06 -7.34 9.56
CA LEU A 336 6.03 -6.47 9.03
C LEU A 336 4.87 -7.27 8.42
N VAL A 337 5.19 -8.21 7.53
CA VAL A 337 4.17 -8.97 6.80
C VAL A 337 3.44 -9.94 7.72
N ALA A 338 4.15 -10.63 8.60
CA ALA A 338 3.52 -11.53 9.59
C ALA A 338 2.59 -10.75 10.53
N SER A 339 3.05 -9.59 11.04
CA SER A 339 2.22 -8.71 11.84
C SER A 339 1.01 -8.17 11.07
N HIS A 340 1.21 -7.75 9.81
CA HIS A 340 0.13 -7.22 8.98
C HIS A 340 -0.98 -8.25 8.76
N VAL A 341 -0.64 -9.47 8.31
CA VAL A 341 -1.61 -10.54 8.06
C VAL A 341 -2.38 -10.88 9.34
N ALA A 342 -1.68 -11.10 10.44
CA ALA A 342 -2.30 -11.49 11.70
C ALA A 342 -3.15 -10.36 12.29
N ASN A 343 -2.66 -9.14 12.29
CA ASN A 343 -3.32 -7.99 12.88
C ASN A 343 -4.54 -7.53 12.06
N GLN A 344 -4.45 -7.61 10.71
CA GLN A 344 -5.59 -7.35 9.84
C GLN A 344 -6.70 -8.40 10.04
N THR A 345 -6.35 -9.67 10.23
CA THR A 345 -7.31 -10.72 10.58
C THR A 345 -8.07 -10.35 11.85
N LEU A 346 -7.37 -9.93 12.93
CA LEU A 346 -8.01 -9.47 14.16
C LEU A 346 -8.92 -8.26 13.89
N ALA A 347 -8.45 -7.26 13.15
CA ALA A 347 -9.23 -6.06 12.87
C ALA A 347 -10.55 -6.35 12.12
N LEU A 348 -10.54 -7.30 11.19
CA LEU A 348 -11.71 -7.64 10.37
C LEU A 348 -12.71 -8.56 11.06
N THR A 349 -12.26 -9.39 12.01
CA THR A 349 -13.13 -10.36 12.71
C THR A 349 -13.82 -9.79 13.95
N THR A 350 -13.36 -8.63 14.45
CA THR A 350 -13.85 -8.05 15.73
C THR A 350 -14.91 -6.96 15.56
N THR A 351 -15.40 -6.73 14.34
CA THR A 351 -16.37 -5.65 14.07
C THR A 351 -17.46 -6.07 13.10
N SER A 352 -18.65 -5.50 13.28
CA SER A 352 -19.78 -5.63 12.33
C SER A 352 -19.62 -4.80 11.06
N ALA A 353 -18.60 -3.91 10.99
CA ALA A 353 -18.34 -3.03 9.86
C ALA A 353 -16.92 -3.27 9.27
N PRO A 354 -16.65 -4.45 8.66
CA PRO A 354 -15.29 -4.86 8.26
C PRO A 354 -14.65 -3.93 7.22
N ALA A 355 -15.42 -3.34 6.30
CA ALA A 355 -14.89 -2.40 5.31
C ALA A 355 -14.36 -1.11 5.97
N THR A 356 -15.12 -0.54 6.91
CA THR A 356 -14.73 0.64 7.69
C THR A 356 -13.51 0.33 8.57
N ALA A 357 -13.51 -0.83 9.21
CA ALA A 357 -12.37 -1.30 10.03
C ALA A 357 -11.09 -1.46 9.20
N ASN A 358 -11.19 -2.03 8.00
CA ASN A 358 -10.04 -2.15 7.10
C ASN A 358 -9.49 -0.78 6.71
N THR A 359 -10.36 0.18 6.39
CA THR A 359 -9.94 1.55 6.07
C THR A 359 -9.21 2.18 7.26
N ALA A 360 -9.77 2.11 8.48
CA ALA A 360 -9.14 2.62 9.69
C ALA A 360 -7.78 1.96 9.93
N TYR A 361 -7.70 0.65 9.80
CA TYR A 361 -6.49 -0.15 9.97
C TYR A 361 -5.38 0.26 8.99
N VAL A 362 -5.69 0.35 7.69
CA VAL A 362 -4.69 0.70 6.66
C VAL A 362 -4.25 2.16 6.81
N VAL A 363 -5.19 3.08 7.05
CA VAL A 363 -4.90 4.50 7.28
C VAL A 363 -4.00 4.69 8.49
N SER A 364 -4.24 3.97 9.60
CA SER A 364 -3.39 4.05 10.79
C SER A 364 -1.95 3.65 10.50
N GLY A 365 -1.74 2.64 9.65
CA GLY A 365 -0.41 2.23 9.21
C GLY A 365 0.31 3.34 8.46
N PHE A 366 -0.31 3.91 7.43
CA PHE A 366 0.31 4.98 6.64
C PHE A 366 0.48 6.27 7.44
N ALA A 367 -0.45 6.62 8.35
CA ALA A 367 -0.30 7.75 9.27
C ALA A 367 0.90 7.53 10.21
N GLY A 368 1.03 6.33 10.80
CA GLY A 368 2.19 5.96 11.61
C GLY A 368 3.49 6.03 10.80
N GLY A 369 3.48 5.53 9.55
CA GLY A 369 4.60 5.60 8.63
C GLY A 369 5.01 7.04 8.30
N ALA A 370 4.05 7.91 8.01
CA ALA A 370 4.28 9.32 7.73
C ALA A 370 4.94 10.05 8.91
N LEU A 371 4.39 9.85 10.12
CA LEU A 371 4.92 10.47 11.34
C LEU A 371 6.32 9.95 11.66
N ALA A 372 6.55 8.63 11.60
CA ALA A 372 7.84 8.04 11.86
C ALA A 372 8.90 8.48 10.85
N SER A 373 8.56 8.55 9.55
CA SER A 373 9.46 9.05 8.51
C SER A 373 9.77 10.54 8.69
N ALA A 374 8.80 11.35 9.13
CA ALA A 374 9.00 12.77 9.42
C ALA A 374 9.99 12.98 10.54
N LEU A 375 10.01 12.11 11.55
CA LEU A 375 10.95 12.16 12.66
C LEU A 375 12.32 11.56 12.28
N ALA A 376 12.36 10.58 11.40
CA ALA A 376 13.57 9.88 11.03
C ALA A 376 14.59 10.75 10.28
N GLY A 377 14.13 11.68 9.42
CA GLY A 377 15.01 12.61 8.71
C GLY A 377 15.82 13.53 9.64
N PRO A 378 15.17 14.32 10.51
CA PRO A 378 15.86 15.11 11.53
C PRO A 378 16.71 14.25 12.47
N ALA A 379 16.23 13.07 12.90
CA ALA A 379 17.01 12.17 13.75
C ALA A 379 18.29 11.70 13.07
N TYR A 380 18.24 11.43 11.76
CA TYR A 380 19.44 11.12 10.99
C TYR A 380 20.40 12.31 10.94
N GLY A 381 19.89 13.52 10.72
CA GLY A 381 20.71 14.74 10.65
C GLY A 381 21.42 15.09 11.96
N HIS A 382 20.82 14.78 13.13
CA HIS A 382 21.38 15.10 14.45
C HIS A 382 22.20 13.97 15.08
N TRP A 383 21.78 12.71 14.88
CA TRP A 383 22.32 11.52 15.57
C TRP A 383 22.73 10.41 14.61
N GLY A 384 22.78 10.70 13.30
CA GLY A 384 23.12 9.73 12.27
C GLY A 384 22.15 8.54 12.24
N TRP A 385 22.64 7.41 11.78
CA TRP A 385 21.86 6.18 11.66
C TRP A 385 21.29 5.65 12.99
N GLY A 386 22.02 5.87 14.09
CA GLY A 386 21.55 5.51 15.44
C GLY A 386 20.26 6.21 15.84
N GLY A 387 20.08 7.48 15.44
CA GLY A 387 18.85 8.24 15.65
C GLY A 387 17.66 7.64 14.93
N VAL A 388 17.85 7.16 13.69
CA VAL A 388 16.78 6.44 12.94
C VAL A 388 16.38 5.15 13.62
N CYS A 389 17.36 4.37 14.10
CA CYS A 389 17.11 3.15 14.86
C CYS A 389 16.35 3.40 16.16
N ALA A 390 16.66 4.51 16.84
CA ALA A 390 15.95 4.94 18.06
C ALA A 390 14.49 5.31 17.75
N VAL A 391 14.21 6.03 16.67
CA VAL A 391 12.85 6.34 16.20
C VAL A 391 12.10 5.02 15.90
N ALA A 392 12.71 4.11 15.18
CA ALA A 392 12.09 2.81 14.86
C ALA A 392 11.78 2.01 16.13
N GLY A 393 12.72 1.96 17.08
CA GLY A 393 12.52 1.32 18.38
C GLY A 393 11.37 1.92 19.18
N ALA A 394 11.26 3.25 19.22
CA ALA A 394 10.17 3.95 19.90
C ALA A 394 8.80 3.61 19.31
N TRP A 395 8.69 3.55 17.97
CA TRP A 395 7.46 3.13 17.29
C TRP A 395 7.10 1.66 17.57
N LEU A 396 8.08 0.77 17.66
CA LEU A 396 7.83 -0.62 18.06
C LEU A 396 7.35 -0.72 19.50
N VAL A 397 7.92 0.06 20.41
CA VAL A 397 7.46 0.13 21.81
C VAL A 397 6.01 0.63 21.90
N LEU A 398 5.67 1.69 21.15
CA LEU A 398 4.31 2.20 21.06
C LEU A 398 3.31 1.11 20.60
N GLY A 399 3.64 0.42 19.52
CA GLY A 399 2.80 -0.67 19.02
C GLY A 399 2.75 -1.88 19.96
N TRP A 400 3.87 -2.21 20.60
CA TRP A 400 3.95 -3.29 21.60
C TRP A 400 3.08 -3.02 22.82
N ALA A 401 3.06 -1.78 23.31
CA ALA A 401 2.21 -1.39 24.43
C ALA A 401 0.73 -1.75 24.19
N ALA A 402 0.25 -1.61 22.95
CA ALA A 402 -1.11 -2.04 22.58
C ALA A 402 -1.30 -3.58 22.59
N THR A 403 -0.22 -4.38 22.62
CA THR A 403 -0.31 -5.84 22.78
C THR A 403 -0.44 -6.27 24.24
N ALA A 404 0.10 -5.46 25.17
CA ALA A 404 0.14 -5.75 26.60
C ALA A 404 -1.17 -5.39 27.30
N VAL A 405 -1.94 -4.45 26.76
CA VAL A 405 -3.25 -4.07 27.30
C VAL A 405 -4.22 -5.26 27.12
N ARG A 406 -4.57 -5.93 28.21
CA ARG A 406 -5.57 -7.02 28.22
C ARG A 406 -6.95 -6.47 27.81
N ALA A 407 -7.71 -7.24 27.02
CA ALA A 407 -9.15 -7.02 26.91
C ALA A 407 -9.77 -7.20 28.30
N ARG A 408 -10.36 -6.14 28.86
CA ARG A 408 -11.24 -6.25 30.02
C ARG A 408 -12.59 -6.75 29.58
#